data_ad916ac5fdad461200f4c1201d7d91f7
#
_entry.id   ad916ac5fdad461200f4c1201d7d91f7
#
_cell.length_a   1.000
_cell.length_b   1.000
_cell.length_c   1.000
_cell.angle_alpha   90.00
_cell.angle_beta   90.00
_cell.angle_gamma   90.00
#
_symmetry.space_group_name_H-M   'P 1'
#
loop_
_entity.id
_entity.type
_entity.pdbx_description
1 polymer ?
#
loop_
_entity_poly.entity_id
_entity_poly.type
_entity_poly.pdbx_seq_one_letter_code
_entity_poly.pdbx_strand_id
1 'polypeptide(L)'
;MRTRNLLLACGMAIILIGVTAAITISIAQSNDEQMEEYEGTDRVFLAFDHIDHVTHDIELPETMTFCGEEVPLNLFFVSERLERELLVNSYLHSSTLLLLKRSSRWFPVMEPIMEKYGLPEDFKYLAMIESSLTNAVSPSKAVGFWQFLEGTGKQYNLEINKEVDMRYNVEKETVAACRYLKDSYRKFGSWISAAAAFNCGNGRISKTMEEQRVDSYFDMLLPEETQRYVYRILALKLITENPEKYGFSIRDNGWYRPYETKTITVTESITDLVQFAYEQGTNLKMLKYFNPWLRGNSLTISAGNSYEIKIPTGKYAKTHHKMKSAPAETH
;
A
#
# COMPACT_ATOMS: atom_id res chain seq x y z
N MET A 1 -21.69 -52.63 -41.48
CA MET A 1 -20.77 -51.50 -41.20
C MET A 1 -20.92 -50.89 -39.82
N ARG A 2 -22.07 -50.76 -39.20
CA ARG A 2 -22.28 -50.15 -37.88
C ARG A 2 -21.68 -50.91 -36.70
N THR A 3 -21.70 -52.22 -36.66
CA THR A 3 -21.19 -53.06 -35.56
C THR A 3 -19.65 -53.07 -35.45
N ARG A 4 -18.93 -52.94 -36.58
CA ARG A 4 -17.46 -52.93 -36.61
C ARG A 4 -16.86 -51.61 -36.07
N ASN A 5 -17.58 -50.50 -36.27
CA ASN A 5 -17.16 -49.20 -35.72
C ASN A 5 -17.44 -49.08 -34.23
N LEU A 6 -18.45 -49.77 -33.69
CA LEU A 6 -18.75 -49.80 -32.25
C LEU A 6 -17.68 -50.57 -31.47
N LEU A 7 -17.21 -51.72 -32.01
CA LEU A 7 -16.14 -52.52 -31.38
C LEU A 7 -14.78 -51.79 -31.38
N LEU A 8 -14.48 -51.03 -32.43
CA LEU A 8 -13.27 -50.18 -32.49
C LEU A 8 -13.33 -49.02 -31.47
N ALA A 9 -14.48 -48.38 -31.29
CA ALA A 9 -14.66 -47.32 -30.30
C ALA A 9 -14.56 -47.83 -28.87
N CYS A 10 -15.12 -49.01 -28.56
CA CYS A 10 -14.97 -49.62 -27.24
C CYS A 10 -13.53 -50.09 -26.96
N GLY A 11 -12.81 -50.61 -27.97
CA GLY A 11 -11.40 -50.99 -27.83
C GLY A 11 -10.49 -49.79 -27.53
N MET A 12 -10.70 -48.65 -28.21
CA MET A 12 -9.94 -47.43 -27.96
C MET A 12 -10.21 -46.82 -26.57
N ALA A 13 -11.46 -46.86 -26.10
CA ALA A 13 -11.83 -46.38 -24.77
C ALA A 13 -11.16 -47.22 -23.66
N ILE A 14 -11.11 -48.55 -23.81
CA ILE A 14 -10.43 -49.44 -22.82
C ILE A 14 -8.92 -49.20 -22.81
N ILE A 15 -8.30 -48.97 -23.98
CA ILE A 15 -6.86 -48.64 -24.08
C ILE A 15 -6.58 -47.29 -23.43
N LEU A 16 -7.43 -46.30 -23.62
CA LEU A 16 -7.27 -44.96 -23.02
C LEU A 16 -7.37 -45.01 -21.48
N ILE A 17 -8.33 -45.79 -20.94
CA ILE A 17 -8.48 -45.98 -19.49
C ILE A 17 -7.30 -46.76 -18.91
N GLY A 18 -6.77 -47.76 -19.62
CA GLY A 18 -5.59 -48.51 -19.20
C GLY A 18 -4.31 -47.63 -19.15
N VAL A 19 -4.14 -46.75 -20.15
CA VAL A 19 -2.99 -45.83 -20.20
C VAL A 19 -3.07 -44.76 -19.09
N THR A 20 -4.24 -44.21 -18.84
CA THR A 20 -4.42 -43.23 -17.75
C THR A 20 -4.21 -43.89 -16.38
N ALA A 21 -4.69 -45.10 -16.16
CA ALA A 21 -4.43 -45.82 -14.89
C ALA A 21 -2.94 -46.16 -14.70
N ALA A 22 -2.24 -46.58 -15.77
CA ALA A 22 -0.81 -46.87 -15.72
C ALA A 22 0.03 -45.61 -15.46
N ILE A 23 -0.34 -44.46 -16.04
CA ILE A 23 0.32 -43.19 -15.79
C ILE A 23 0.08 -42.73 -14.33
N THR A 24 -1.13 -42.87 -13.80
CA THR A 24 -1.46 -42.51 -12.44
C THR A 24 -0.71 -43.37 -11.42
N ILE A 25 -0.60 -44.69 -11.66
CA ILE A 25 0.18 -45.62 -10.82
C ILE A 25 1.69 -45.31 -10.91
N SER A 26 2.22 -44.99 -12.11
CA SER A 26 3.62 -44.65 -12.29
C SER A 26 3.99 -43.32 -11.60
N ILE A 27 3.09 -42.34 -11.61
CA ILE A 27 3.28 -41.07 -10.88
C ILE A 27 3.20 -41.31 -9.36
N ALA A 28 2.31 -42.16 -8.89
CA ALA A 28 2.21 -42.51 -7.48
C ALA A 28 3.47 -43.25 -6.99
N GLN A 29 3.98 -44.22 -7.76
CA GLN A 29 5.20 -44.96 -7.43
C GLN A 29 6.46 -44.08 -7.50
N SER A 30 6.56 -43.14 -8.47
CA SER A 30 7.68 -42.20 -8.53
C SER A 30 7.69 -41.19 -7.37
N ASN A 31 6.52 -40.85 -6.82
CA ASN A 31 6.44 -40.01 -5.63
C ASN A 31 6.82 -40.78 -4.36
N ASP A 32 6.49 -42.08 -4.26
CA ASP A 32 6.86 -42.89 -3.13
C ASP A 32 8.39 -43.18 -3.12
N GLU A 33 9.02 -43.44 -4.28
CA GLU A 33 10.46 -43.62 -4.37
C GLU A 33 11.28 -42.34 -4.10
N GLN A 34 10.74 -41.16 -4.39
CA GLN A 34 11.34 -39.87 -4.03
C GLN A 34 11.17 -39.50 -2.55
N MET A 35 10.22 -40.11 -1.85
CA MET A 35 10.02 -39.86 -0.40
C MET A 35 10.95 -40.65 0.50
N GLU A 36 11.53 -41.78 0.06
CA GLU A 36 12.48 -42.59 0.86
C GLU A 36 13.90 -42.02 0.88
N GLU A 37 14.30 -41.14 -0.05
CA GLU A 37 15.68 -40.61 -0.14
C GLU A 37 15.88 -39.27 0.58
N TYR A 38 14.87 -38.74 1.29
CA TYR A 38 14.90 -37.42 1.97
C TYR A 38 14.77 -37.52 3.51
N GLU A 39 15.25 -38.62 4.11
CA GLU A 39 15.28 -38.78 5.58
C GLU A 39 16.55 -38.22 6.24
N GLY A 40 17.00 -37.03 5.85
CA GLY A 40 18.29 -36.53 6.36
C GLY A 40 18.45 -35.05 6.65
N THR A 41 17.58 -34.17 6.22
CA THR A 41 17.70 -32.74 6.54
C THR A 41 16.37 -32.02 6.51
N ASP A 42 16.06 -31.35 7.63
CA ASP A 42 15.06 -30.32 7.81
C ASP A 42 13.60 -30.73 8.05
N ARG A 43 13.34 -31.14 9.29
CA ARG A 43 12.00 -31.09 9.90
C ARG A 43 11.33 -29.69 9.92
N VAL A 44 11.88 -28.72 9.20
CA VAL A 44 11.34 -27.35 9.14
C VAL A 44 10.34 -27.17 8.01
N PHE A 45 10.35 -28.03 6.99
CA PHE A 45 9.43 -27.90 5.83
C PHE A 45 8.11 -28.65 5.98
N LEU A 46 8.02 -29.63 6.88
CA LEU A 46 6.81 -30.45 7.07
C LEU A 46 5.78 -29.83 8.03
N ALA A 47 6.05 -28.66 8.58
CA ALA A 47 5.07 -27.93 9.40
C ALA A 47 4.01 -27.15 8.59
N PHE A 48 4.06 -27.22 7.25
CA PHE A 48 3.07 -26.57 6.38
C PHE A 48 1.99 -27.52 5.84
N ASP A 49 2.01 -28.80 6.19
CA ASP A 49 1.24 -29.82 5.50
C ASP A 49 -0.19 -30.03 6.04
N HIS A 50 -0.61 -29.34 7.08
CA HIS A 50 -2.00 -29.25 7.52
C HIS A 50 -2.28 -27.86 8.09
N ILE A 51 -2.21 -26.82 7.25
CA ILE A 51 -3.00 -25.64 7.55
C ILE A 51 -4.41 -26.03 7.14
N ASP A 52 -5.20 -26.52 8.07
CA ASP A 52 -6.64 -26.52 7.95
C ASP A 52 -7.04 -25.07 7.64
N HIS A 53 -7.41 -24.80 6.39
CA HIS A 53 -7.93 -23.50 5.97
C HIS A 53 -9.33 -23.33 6.54
N VAL A 54 -9.42 -23.32 7.86
CA VAL A 54 -10.65 -22.98 8.54
C VAL A 54 -10.82 -21.47 8.42
N THR A 55 -11.91 -21.06 7.80
CA THR A 55 -12.30 -19.65 7.78
C THR A 55 -12.91 -19.32 9.14
N HIS A 56 -12.28 -18.42 9.87
CA HIS A 56 -12.77 -17.97 11.17
C HIS A 56 -13.58 -16.70 11.02
N ASP A 57 -14.62 -16.59 11.82
CA ASP A 57 -15.37 -15.36 12.00
C ASP A 57 -14.51 -14.30 12.71
N ILE A 58 -14.85 -13.03 12.55
CA ILE A 58 -14.12 -11.91 13.13
C ILE A 58 -15.02 -11.18 14.12
N GLU A 59 -14.60 -11.15 15.36
CA GLU A 59 -15.30 -10.44 16.40
C GLU A 59 -15.02 -8.92 16.31
N LEU A 60 -16.09 -8.13 16.23
CA LEU A 60 -16.03 -6.69 16.31
C LEU A 60 -15.73 -6.23 17.75
N PRO A 61 -15.08 -5.07 17.94
CA PRO A 61 -14.99 -4.46 19.26
C PRO A 61 -16.37 -3.97 19.72
N GLU A 62 -16.61 -3.93 21.04
CA GLU A 62 -17.85 -3.38 21.61
C GLU A 62 -17.98 -1.87 21.32
N THR A 63 -16.87 -1.14 21.35
CA THR A 63 -16.81 0.28 21.07
C THR A 63 -15.59 0.61 20.21
N MET A 64 -15.68 1.66 19.43
CA MET A 64 -14.59 2.16 18.59
C MET A 64 -14.69 3.66 18.39
N THR A 65 -13.54 4.31 18.31
CA THR A 65 -13.44 5.73 17.92
C THR A 65 -12.53 5.92 16.73
N PHE A 66 -12.77 6.97 15.99
CA PHE A 66 -11.87 7.47 14.94
C PHE A 66 -11.62 8.97 15.16
N CYS A 67 -10.37 9.34 15.36
CA CYS A 67 -9.99 10.72 15.69
C CYS A 67 -10.71 11.29 16.92
N GLY A 68 -11.07 10.43 17.89
CA GLY A 68 -11.84 10.79 19.07
C GLY A 68 -13.36 10.87 18.86
N GLU A 69 -13.86 10.68 17.64
CA GLU A 69 -15.30 10.59 17.34
C GLU A 69 -15.78 9.14 17.48
N GLU A 70 -16.93 8.93 18.12
CA GLU A 70 -17.53 7.60 18.29
C GLU A 70 -18.02 7.03 16.96
N VAL A 71 -17.74 5.76 16.72
CA VAL A 71 -18.31 4.97 15.62
C VAL A 71 -19.51 4.21 16.15
N PRO A 72 -20.74 4.44 15.64
CA PRO A 72 -21.97 3.89 16.21
C PRO A 72 -22.15 2.41 15.85
N LEU A 73 -21.35 1.53 16.46
CA LEU A 73 -21.38 0.07 16.22
C LEU A 73 -22.67 -0.61 16.65
N ASN A 74 -23.51 0.05 17.46
CA ASN A 74 -24.85 -0.39 17.82
C ASN A 74 -25.84 -0.33 16.65
N LEU A 75 -25.52 0.36 15.55
CA LEU A 75 -26.31 0.40 14.33
C LEU A 75 -25.91 -0.78 13.43
N PHE A 76 -26.85 -1.67 13.11
CA PHE A 76 -26.60 -2.92 12.39
C PHE A 76 -25.87 -2.68 11.04
N PHE A 77 -26.24 -1.66 10.30
CA PHE A 77 -25.62 -1.33 9.02
C PHE A 77 -24.20 -0.77 9.15
N VAL A 78 -23.82 -0.25 10.32
CA VAL A 78 -22.45 0.20 10.62
C VAL A 78 -21.58 -1.00 10.99
N SER A 79 -22.07 -1.88 11.89
CA SER A 79 -21.36 -3.08 12.32
C SER A 79 -21.12 -4.05 11.15
N GLU A 80 -22.16 -4.37 10.36
CA GLU A 80 -22.05 -5.28 9.20
C GLU A 80 -21.09 -4.76 8.13
N ARG A 81 -21.04 -3.44 7.87
CA ARG A 81 -20.10 -2.84 6.93
C ARG A 81 -18.66 -2.88 7.43
N LEU A 82 -18.44 -2.63 8.72
CA LEU A 82 -17.11 -2.74 9.32
C LEU A 82 -16.63 -4.19 9.31
N GLU A 83 -17.48 -5.14 9.71
CA GLU A 83 -17.20 -6.58 9.66
C GLU A 83 -16.78 -7.01 8.25
N ARG A 84 -17.54 -6.60 7.24
CA ARG A 84 -17.19 -6.87 5.84
C ARG A 84 -15.78 -6.40 5.47
N GLU A 85 -15.40 -5.18 5.83
CA GLU A 85 -14.07 -4.66 5.51
C GLU A 85 -12.97 -5.33 6.35
N LEU A 86 -13.26 -5.73 7.58
CA LEU A 86 -12.35 -6.54 8.40
C LEU A 86 -12.12 -7.92 7.78
N LEU A 87 -13.19 -8.62 7.41
CA LEU A 87 -13.10 -9.93 6.74
C LEU A 87 -12.28 -9.83 5.45
N VAL A 88 -12.61 -8.86 4.57
CA VAL A 88 -11.88 -8.67 3.31
C VAL A 88 -10.39 -8.46 3.55
N ASN A 89 -10.01 -7.56 4.47
CA ASN A 89 -8.60 -7.25 4.71
C ASN A 89 -7.87 -8.37 5.47
N SER A 90 -8.53 -9.09 6.38
CA SER A 90 -7.92 -10.23 7.10
C SER A 90 -7.63 -11.41 6.18
N TYR A 91 -8.47 -11.64 5.16
CA TYR A 91 -8.27 -12.72 4.19
C TYR A 91 -7.49 -12.30 2.93
N LEU A 92 -7.17 -11.02 2.74
CA LEU A 92 -6.18 -10.56 1.77
C LEU A 92 -4.74 -10.71 2.31
N HIS A 93 -4.40 -11.91 2.77
CA HIS A 93 -3.23 -12.24 3.59
C HIS A 93 -1.94 -11.55 3.15
N SER A 94 -1.50 -11.71 1.90
CA SER A 94 -0.25 -11.14 1.41
C SER A 94 -0.29 -9.61 1.29
N SER A 95 -1.41 -9.07 0.85
CA SER A 95 -1.58 -7.61 0.68
C SER A 95 -1.57 -6.90 2.02
N THR A 96 -2.35 -7.38 2.98
CA THR A 96 -2.43 -6.80 4.32
C THR A 96 -1.12 -7.00 5.09
N LEU A 97 -0.49 -8.17 5.00
CA LEU A 97 0.83 -8.41 5.59
C LEU A 97 1.89 -7.44 5.08
N LEU A 98 1.95 -7.19 3.75
CA LEU A 98 2.87 -6.21 3.16
C LEU A 98 2.55 -4.79 3.60
N LEU A 99 1.27 -4.46 3.75
CA LEU A 99 0.82 -3.16 4.22
C LEU A 99 1.25 -2.92 5.67
N LEU A 100 1.07 -3.89 6.56
CA LEU A 100 1.57 -3.86 7.94
C LEU A 100 3.09 -3.67 8.00
N LYS A 101 3.84 -4.40 7.17
CA LYS A 101 5.31 -4.23 7.10
C LYS A 101 5.72 -2.84 6.60
N ARG A 102 4.96 -2.23 5.68
CA ARG A 102 5.21 -0.87 5.20
C ARG A 102 4.85 0.19 6.24
N SER A 103 3.80 -0.02 7.03
CA SER A 103 3.41 0.93 8.08
C SER A 103 4.53 1.16 9.08
N SER A 104 5.26 0.13 9.48
CA SER A 104 6.40 0.26 10.39
C SER A 104 7.57 1.08 9.83
N ARG A 105 7.64 1.28 8.51
CA ARG A 105 8.61 2.18 7.87
C ARG A 105 8.10 3.60 7.77
N TRP A 106 6.83 3.79 7.41
CA TRP A 106 6.32 5.07 6.97
C TRP A 106 5.56 5.86 8.04
N PHE A 107 4.95 5.18 9.01
CA PHE A 107 4.30 5.87 10.13
C PHE A 107 5.27 6.77 10.90
N PRO A 108 6.49 6.32 11.26
CA PRO A 108 7.46 7.18 11.92
C PRO A 108 7.89 8.43 11.11
N VAL A 109 7.64 8.44 9.80
CA VAL A 109 7.89 9.62 8.93
C VAL A 109 6.68 10.55 8.92
N MET A 110 5.45 9.98 8.94
CA MET A 110 4.21 10.75 8.79
C MET A 110 3.71 11.33 10.11
N GLU A 111 3.78 10.55 11.20
CA GLU A 111 3.25 10.91 12.52
C GLU A 111 3.81 12.23 13.07
N PRO A 112 5.12 12.51 13.05
CA PRO A 112 5.65 13.79 13.55
C PRO A 112 5.15 14.99 12.71
N ILE A 113 4.87 14.78 11.42
CA ILE A 113 4.31 15.82 10.55
C ILE A 113 2.85 16.06 10.92
N MET A 114 2.08 15.00 11.11
CA MET A 114 0.68 15.09 11.51
C MET A 114 0.53 15.79 12.86
N GLU A 115 1.34 15.41 13.84
CA GLU A 115 1.40 16.06 15.16
C GLU A 115 1.70 17.56 15.02
N LYS A 116 2.77 17.92 14.29
CA LYS A 116 3.17 19.32 14.04
C LYS A 116 2.03 20.16 13.44
N TYR A 117 1.22 19.56 12.59
CA TYR A 117 0.09 20.24 11.95
C TYR A 117 -1.22 20.10 12.74
N GLY A 118 -1.22 19.41 13.87
CA GLY A 118 -2.42 19.16 14.68
C GLY A 118 -3.49 18.37 13.96
N LEU A 119 -3.08 17.39 13.15
CA LEU A 119 -3.97 16.41 12.53
C LEU A 119 -4.02 15.16 13.41
N PRO A 120 -5.20 14.60 13.73
CA PRO A 120 -5.30 13.35 14.47
C PRO A 120 -4.51 12.22 13.82
N GLU A 121 -3.84 11.44 14.66
CA GLU A 121 -2.94 10.35 14.25
C GLU A 121 -3.64 9.26 13.42
N ASP A 122 -4.92 9.00 13.68
CA ASP A 122 -5.72 8.00 12.97
C ASP A 122 -5.74 8.20 11.44
N PHE A 123 -5.48 9.40 10.95
CA PHE A 123 -5.40 9.65 9.51
C PHE A 123 -4.25 8.93 8.80
N LYS A 124 -3.28 8.37 9.52
CA LYS A 124 -2.26 7.50 8.92
C LYS A 124 -2.87 6.27 8.23
N TYR A 125 -4.00 5.76 8.75
CA TYR A 125 -4.73 4.64 8.16
C TYR A 125 -5.44 5.02 6.84
N LEU A 126 -5.75 6.31 6.65
CA LEU A 126 -6.25 6.80 5.36
C LEU A 126 -5.18 6.65 4.27
N ALA A 127 -3.92 7.02 4.51
CA ALA A 127 -2.83 6.80 3.56
C ALA A 127 -2.62 5.30 3.23
N MET A 128 -2.93 4.40 4.17
CA MET A 128 -2.89 2.96 3.92
C MET A 128 -3.89 2.53 2.84
N ILE A 129 -5.13 3.02 2.91
CA ILE A 129 -6.18 2.63 1.95
C ILE A 129 -6.01 3.30 0.58
N GLU A 130 -5.37 4.47 0.52
CA GLU A 130 -5.15 5.21 -0.73
C GLU A 130 -4.12 4.54 -1.64
N SER A 131 -2.99 4.14 -1.10
CA SER A 131 -1.86 3.71 -1.90
C SER A 131 -1.19 2.42 -1.43
N SER A 132 -1.68 1.81 -0.35
CA SER A 132 -0.94 0.77 0.39
C SER A 132 0.47 1.23 0.79
N LEU A 133 0.62 2.51 1.14
CA LEU A 133 1.89 3.17 1.51
C LEU A 133 2.97 2.99 0.42
N THR A 134 2.61 3.25 -0.83
CA THR A 134 3.51 3.25 -1.98
C THR A 134 3.31 4.48 -2.85
N ASN A 135 4.29 4.78 -3.70
CA ASN A 135 4.16 5.83 -4.71
C ASN A 135 3.32 5.33 -5.90
N ALA A 136 2.07 4.94 -5.63
CA ALA A 136 1.14 4.45 -6.64
C ALA A 136 0.65 5.57 -7.56
N VAL A 137 0.21 5.18 -8.75
CA VAL A 137 -0.49 6.04 -9.70
C VAL A 137 -1.81 5.38 -10.05
N SER A 138 -2.92 6.07 -9.77
CA SER A 138 -4.26 5.54 -10.07
C SER A 138 -4.64 5.73 -11.55
N PRO A 139 -5.68 5.03 -12.04
CA PRO A 139 -6.23 5.28 -13.38
C PRO A 139 -6.66 6.74 -13.60
N SER A 140 -7.13 7.41 -12.56
CA SER A 140 -7.48 8.84 -12.56
C SER A 140 -6.29 9.77 -12.43
N LYS A 141 -5.05 9.24 -12.47
CA LYS A 141 -3.78 9.98 -12.32
C LYS A 141 -3.61 10.66 -10.95
N ALA A 142 -4.26 10.14 -9.92
CA ALA A 142 -3.90 10.45 -8.55
C ALA A 142 -2.56 9.76 -8.22
N VAL A 143 -1.71 10.42 -7.44
CA VAL A 143 -0.31 10.03 -7.24
C VAL A 143 0.07 10.08 -5.78
N GLY A 144 0.97 9.16 -5.39
CA GLY A 144 1.67 9.17 -4.11
C GLY A 144 0.96 8.42 -3.00
N PHE A 145 1.43 8.61 -1.78
CA PHE A 145 0.88 7.95 -0.58
C PHE A 145 -0.55 8.39 -0.29
N TRP A 146 -0.85 9.66 -0.53
CA TRP A 146 -2.14 10.29 -0.28
C TRP A 146 -3.00 10.44 -1.54
N GLN A 147 -2.54 9.94 -2.67
CA GLN A 147 -3.28 9.91 -3.94
C GLN A 147 -3.85 11.29 -4.35
N PHE A 148 -3.00 12.33 -4.30
CA PHE A 148 -3.41 13.64 -4.79
C PHE A 148 -3.56 13.69 -6.31
N LEU A 149 -4.68 14.23 -6.79
CA LEU A 149 -4.81 14.72 -8.15
C LEU A 149 -3.93 15.97 -8.35
N GLU A 150 -3.47 16.22 -9.56
CA GLU A 150 -2.59 17.34 -9.86
C GLU A 150 -3.17 18.70 -9.43
N GLY A 151 -4.45 18.96 -9.76
CA GLY A 151 -5.13 20.19 -9.39
C GLY A 151 -5.21 20.40 -7.88
N THR A 152 -5.61 19.37 -7.14
CA THR A 152 -5.69 19.40 -5.68
C THR A 152 -4.29 19.54 -5.07
N GLY A 153 -3.29 18.79 -5.57
CA GLY A 153 -1.91 18.90 -5.11
C GLY A 153 -1.37 20.34 -5.22
N LYS A 154 -1.56 20.98 -6.38
CA LYS A 154 -1.17 22.39 -6.59
C LYS A 154 -1.91 23.35 -5.65
N GLN A 155 -3.21 23.14 -5.42
CA GLN A 155 -4.00 23.95 -4.48
C GLN A 155 -3.43 23.88 -3.06
N TYR A 156 -2.86 22.76 -2.66
CA TYR A 156 -2.22 22.56 -1.36
C TYR A 156 -0.69 22.70 -1.38
N ASN A 157 -0.17 23.47 -2.37
CA ASN A 157 1.23 23.87 -2.52
C ASN A 157 2.21 22.72 -2.81
N LEU A 158 1.77 21.66 -3.47
CA LEU A 158 2.68 20.68 -4.04
C LEU A 158 3.18 21.19 -5.39
N GLU A 159 4.50 21.30 -5.53
CA GLU A 159 5.13 21.62 -6.81
C GLU A 159 5.01 20.43 -7.75
N ILE A 160 4.48 20.70 -8.95
CA ILE A 160 4.26 19.68 -9.99
C ILE A 160 4.62 20.27 -11.33
N ASN A 161 5.73 19.79 -11.90
CA ASN A 161 6.24 20.18 -13.21
C ASN A 161 6.94 18.99 -13.90
N LYS A 162 7.71 19.23 -14.99
CA LYS A 162 8.38 18.15 -15.72
C LYS A 162 9.56 17.52 -14.98
N GLU A 163 10.25 18.28 -14.13
CA GLU A 163 11.42 17.83 -13.37
C GLU A 163 11.07 17.38 -11.95
N VAL A 164 10.03 18.00 -11.37
CA VAL A 164 9.63 17.82 -9.96
C VAL A 164 8.14 17.48 -9.88
N ASP A 165 7.82 16.45 -9.09
CA ASP A 165 6.44 16.15 -8.69
C ASP A 165 6.41 15.78 -7.20
N MET A 166 6.07 16.77 -6.37
CA MET A 166 6.07 16.62 -4.91
C MET A 166 4.95 15.72 -4.36
N ARG A 167 4.04 15.23 -5.22
CA ARG A 167 3.11 14.16 -4.87
C ARG A 167 3.82 12.82 -4.61
N TYR A 168 5.05 12.65 -5.07
CA TYR A 168 5.91 11.51 -4.78
C TYR A 168 6.81 11.71 -3.54
N ASN A 169 6.73 12.87 -2.87
CA ASN A 169 7.49 13.15 -1.66
C ASN A 169 6.60 12.99 -0.43
N VAL A 170 6.78 11.89 0.31
CA VAL A 170 5.89 11.51 1.41
C VAL A 170 5.75 12.62 2.47
N GLU A 171 6.81 13.36 2.78
CA GLU A 171 6.76 14.42 3.76
C GLU A 171 5.94 15.62 3.26
N LYS A 172 6.15 16.03 1.99
CA LYS A 172 5.44 17.18 1.41
C LYS A 172 3.96 16.87 1.18
N GLU A 173 3.65 15.66 0.68
CA GLU A 173 2.24 15.28 0.50
C GLU A 173 1.52 15.04 1.84
N THR A 174 2.20 14.58 2.91
CA THR A 174 1.61 14.51 4.23
C THR A 174 1.24 15.90 4.76
N VAL A 175 2.10 16.92 4.54
CA VAL A 175 1.75 18.32 4.86
C VAL A 175 0.52 18.79 4.08
N ALA A 176 0.45 18.48 2.80
CA ALA A 176 -0.72 18.82 1.97
C ALA A 176 -2.00 18.14 2.46
N ALA A 177 -1.91 16.85 2.82
CA ALA A 177 -3.03 16.09 3.39
C ALA A 177 -3.51 16.66 4.73
N CYS A 178 -2.57 17.03 5.62
CA CYS A 178 -2.91 17.70 6.88
C CYS A 178 -3.74 18.99 6.65
N ARG A 179 -3.32 19.80 5.68
CA ARG A 179 -4.05 21.04 5.35
C ARG A 179 -5.44 20.76 4.79
N TYR A 180 -5.53 19.84 3.82
CA TYR A 180 -6.80 19.44 3.21
C TYR A 180 -7.80 18.93 4.26
N LEU A 181 -7.38 17.98 5.11
CA LEU A 181 -8.22 17.36 6.12
C LEU A 181 -8.67 18.38 7.19
N LYS A 182 -7.80 19.31 7.59
CA LYS A 182 -8.17 20.39 8.50
C LYS A 182 -9.15 21.39 7.88
N ASP A 183 -9.02 21.68 6.58
CA ASP A 183 -9.99 22.52 5.86
C ASP A 183 -11.36 21.83 5.80
N SER A 184 -11.36 20.52 5.55
CA SER A 184 -12.58 19.69 5.56
C SER A 184 -13.20 19.63 6.96
N TYR A 185 -12.41 19.44 8.00
CA TYR A 185 -12.88 19.45 9.39
C TYR A 185 -13.50 20.80 9.76
N ARG A 186 -12.85 21.91 9.42
CA ARG A 186 -13.43 23.25 9.66
C ARG A 186 -14.77 23.45 8.98
N LYS A 187 -14.99 22.78 7.85
CA LYS A 187 -16.23 22.86 7.10
C LYS A 187 -17.34 21.98 7.69
N PHE A 188 -17.02 20.78 8.15
CA PHE A 188 -18.02 19.78 8.54
C PHE A 188 -18.14 19.58 10.06
N GLY A 189 -17.17 20.02 10.85
CA GLY A 189 -17.13 19.80 12.30
C GLY A 189 -16.92 18.35 12.70
N SER A 190 -16.63 17.44 11.74
CA SER A 190 -16.43 16.01 11.95
C SER A 190 -15.23 15.48 11.16
N TRP A 191 -14.35 14.75 11.84
CA TRP A 191 -13.21 14.09 11.23
C TRP A 191 -13.63 12.91 10.35
N ILE A 192 -14.70 12.22 10.73
CA ILE A 192 -15.30 11.14 9.92
C ILE A 192 -15.81 11.69 8.59
N SER A 193 -16.55 12.82 8.62
CA SER A 193 -16.98 13.50 7.41
C SER A 193 -15.82 14.08 6.60
N ALA A 194 -14.76 14.56 7.26
CA ALA A 194 -13.53 14.99 6.60
C ALA A 194 -12.80 13.86 5.88
N ALA A 195 -12.75 12.66 6.49
CA ALA A 195 -12.23 11.46 5.85
C ALA A 195 -13.02 11.07 4.61
N ALA A 196 -14.36 11.06 4.68
CA ALA A 196 -15.23 10.80 3.53
C ALA A 196 -15.03 11.83 2.42
N ALA A 197 -14.86 13.10 2.79
CA ALA A 197 -14.64 14.20 1.84
C ALA A 197 -13.27 14.09 1.14
N PHE A 198 -12.29 13.46 1.74
CA PHE A 198 -11.00 13.20 1.09
C PHE A 198 -11.17 12.32 -0.16
N ASN A 199 -12.05 11.33 -0.09
CA ASN A 199 -12.37 10.45 -1.21
C ASN A 199 -13.21 11.12 -2.30
N CYS A 200 -14.33 11.77 -1.94
CA CYS A 200 -15.30 12.24 -2.93
C CYS A 200 -15.36 13.77 -3.10
N GLY A 201 -14.53 14.50 -2.35
CA GLY A 201 -14.46 15.96 -2.36
C GLY A 201 -15.45 16.64 -1.43
N ASN A 202 -15.04 17.78 -0.87
CA ASN A 202 -15.83 18.59 0.05
C ASN A 202 -17.21 19.01 -0.52
N GLY A 203 -17.26 19.29 -1.83
CA GLY A 203 -18.51 19.70 -2.50
C GLY A 203 -19.58 18.62 -2.47
N ARG A 204 -19.20 17.36 -2.68
CA ARG A 204 -20.14 16.23 -2.65
C ARG A 204 -20.71 16.02 -1.25
N ILE A 205 -19.86 15.99 -0.23
CA ILE A 205 -20.31 15.83 1.16
C ILE A 205 -21.28 16.97 1.54
N SER A 206 -20.93 18.24 1.27
CA SER A 206 -21.83 19.38 1.53
C SER A 206 -23.17 19.24 0.86
N LYS A 207 -23.17 18.91 -0.44
CA LYS A 207 -24.41 18.73 -1.22
C LYS A 207 -25.25 17.58 -0.66
N THR A 208 -24.64 16.46 -0.29
CA THR A 208 -25.33 15.31 0.28
C THR A 208 -25.96 15.66 1.64
N MET A 209 -25.23 16.33 2.54
CA MET A 209 -25.78 16.82 3.81
C MET A 209 -27.01 17.70 3.63
N GLU A 210 -26.93 18.64 2.70
CA GLU A 210 -28.05 19.58 2.40
C GLU A 210 -29.25 18.85 1.80
N GLU A 211 -29.05 18.07 0.74
CA GLU A 211 -30.14 17.39 0.01
C GLU A 211 -30.83 16.33 0.85
N GLN A 212 -30.10 15.60 1.67
CA GLN A 212 -30.64 14.53 2.53
C GLN A 212 -31.02 15.01 3.93
N ARG A 213 -30.66 16.26 4.31
CA ARG A 213 -30.91 16.86 5.62
C ARG A 213 -30.34 16.03 6.77
N VAL A 214 -29.11 15.56 6.61
CA VAL A 214 -28.35 14.78 7.59
C VAL A 214 -26.99 15.44 7.81
N ASP A 215 -26.41 15.26 9.00
CA ASP A 215 -25.11 15.81 9.39
C ASP A 215 -24.07 14.74 9.67
N SER A 216 -24.51 13.49 9.90
CA SER A 216 -23.63 12.35 10.13
C SER A 216 -23.32 11.60 8.85
N TYR A 217 -22.02 11.28 8.63
CA TYR A 217 -21.60 10.39 7.55
C TYR A 217 -22.37 9.06 7.53
N PHE A 218 -22.66 8.51 8.70
CA PHE A 218 -23.33 7.22 8.82
C PHE A 218 -24.76 7.21 8.31
N ASP A 219 -25.40 8.39 8.25
CA ASP A 219 -26.75 8.58 7.74
C ASP A 219 -26.79 9.02 6.27
N MET A 220 -25.63 9.31 5.66
CA MET A 220 -25.57 9.75 4.27
C MET A 220 -25.71 8.58 3.29
N LEU A 221 -26.58 8.71 2.32
CA LEU A 221 -26.60 7.86 1.14
C LEU A 221 -25.58 8.38 0.13
N LEU A 222 -24.43 7.73 0.06
CA LEU A 222 -23.31 8.07 -0.80
C LEU A 222 -23.09 6.95 -1.84
N PRO A 223 -22.32 7.18 -2.92
CA PRO A 223 -21.85 6.10 -3.79
C PRO A 223 -21.11 5.04 -2.99
N GLU A 224 -21.23 3.76 -3.39
CA GLU A 224 -20.71 2.60 -2.65
C GLU A 224 -19.22 2.74 -2.30
N GLU A 225 -18.41 3.27 -3.21
CA GLU A 225 -16.98 3.51 -2.95
C GLU A 225 -16.78 4.44 -1.74
N THR A 226 -17.50 5.55 -1.69
CA THR A 226 -17.41 6.52 -0.58
C THR A 226 -18.06 5.98 0.70
N GLN A 227 -19.16 5.22 0.58
CA GLN A 227 -19.78 4.56 1.73
C GLN A 227 -18.86 3.54 2.38
N ARG A 228 -18.00 2.85 1.61
CA ARG A 228 -17.03 1.87 2.13
C ARG A 228 -15.76 2.53 2.64
N TYR A 229 -15.47 3.75 2.22
CA TYR A 229 -14.17 4.38 2.41
C TYR A 229 -13.79 4.51 3.89
N VAL A 230 -14.66 5.05 4.73
CA VAL A 230 -14.42 5.18 6.16
C VAL A 230 -14.29 3.80 6.83
N TYR A 231 -15.14 2.84 6.49
CA TYR A 231 -15.05 1.49 7.07
C TYR A 231 -13.74 0.78 6.71
N ARG A 232 -13.18 1.04 5.52
CA ARG A 232 -11.85 0.55 5.14
C ARG A 232 -10.75 1.14 6.02
N ILE A 233 -10.84 2.45 6.34
CA ILE A 233 -9.91 3.10 7.28
C ILE A 233 -10.03 2.44 8.66
N LEU A 234 -11.25 2.30 9.17
CA LEU A 234 -11.53 1.70 10.48
C LEU A 234 -11.04 0.26 10.57
N ALA A 235 -11.26 -0.55 9.54
CA ALA A 235 -10.78 -1.92 9.49
C ALA A 235 -9.25 -2.00 9.54
N LEU A 236 -8.54 -1.18 8.75
CA LEU A 236 -7.08 -1.17 8.78
C LEU A 236 -6.53 -0.58 10.09
N LYS A 237 -7.24 0.35 10.75
CA LYS A 237 -6.90 0.78 12.10
C LYS A 237 -6.90 -0.40 13.05
N LEU A 238 -8.01 -1.14 13.14
CA LEU A 238 -8.15 -2.30 14.02
C LEU A 238 -7.09 -3.37 13.76
N ILE A 239 -6.88 -3.73 12.49
CA ILE A 239 -5.90 -4.74 12.09
C ILE A 239 -4.47 -4.29 12.41
N THR A 240 -4.16 -3.01 12.19
CA THR A 240 -2.80 -2.50 12.42
C THR A 240 -2.47 -2.36 13.90
N GLU A 241 -3.44 -1.99 14.73
CA GLU A 241 -3.28 -1.88 16.18
C GLU A 241 -3.20 -3.24 16.88
N ASN A 242 -3.86 -4.27 16.32
CA ASN A 242 -3.90 -5.61 16.89
C ASN A 242 -3.75 -6.69 15.81
N PRO A 243 -2.61 -6.78 15.12
CA PRO A 243 -2.46 -7.65 13.95
C PRO A 243 -2.68 -9.13 14.27
N GLU A 244 -2.25 -9.60 15.45
CA GLU A 244 -2.40 -11.01 15.87
C GLU A 244 -3.87 -11.40 16.06
N LYS A 245 -4.71 -10.49 16.58
CA LYS A 245 -6.16 -10.72 16.70
C LYS A 245 -6.80 -10.99 15.33
N TYR A 246 -6.26 -10.41 14.27
CA TYR A 246 -6.76 -10.54 12.89
C TYR A 246 -5.94 -11.50 12.03
N GLY A 247 -5.17 -12.41 12.65
CA GLY A 247 -4.49 -13.50 11.98
C GLY A 247 -3.12 -13.14 11.34
N PHE A 248 -2.52 -12.00 11.71
CA PHE A 248 -1.23 -11.57 11.18
C PHE A 248 -0.12 -11.70 12.22
N SER A 249 0.75 -12.68 12.05
CA SER A 249 1.97 -12.82 12.85
C SER A 249 3.20 -12.39 12.04
N ILE A 250 3.96 -11.43 12.54
CA ILE A 250 5.15 -10.89 11.89
C ILE A 250 6.35 -11.08 12.83
N ARG A 251 7.35 -11.83 12.39
CA ARG A 251 8.59 -12.03 13.15
C ARG A 251 9.30 -10.69 13.42
N ASP A 252 9.99 -10.53 14.53
CA ASP A 252 10.66 -9.29 14.95
C ASP A 252 11.57 -8.69 13.87
N ASN A 253 12.30 -9.53 13.14
CA ASN A 253 13.15 -9.09 12.04
C ASN A 253 12.42 -8.98 10.71
N GLY A 254 11.11 -9.25 10.66
CA GLY A 254 10.26 -9.20 9.49
C GLY A 254 9.73 -7.82 9.15
N TRP A 255 9.77 -6.88 10.09
CA TRP A 255 9.29 -5.51 9.91
C TRP A 255 10.21 -4.68 9.01
N TYR A 256 9.64 -3.81 8.18
CA TYR A 256 10.41 -2.89 7.37
C TYR A 256 10.83 -1.67 8.22
N ARG A 257 12.12 -1.50 8.42
CA ARG A 257 12.65 -0.36 9.18
C ARG A 257 12.65 0.91 8.32
N PRO A 258 12.54 2.11 8.93
CA PRO A 258 12.80 3.38 8.24
C PRO A 258 14.13 3.36 7.51
N TYR A 259 14.20 4.12 6.41
CA TYR A 259 15.44 4.21 5.65
C TYR A 259 16.47 5.07 6.36
N GLU A 260 17.74 4.63 6.33
CA GLU A 260 18.86 5.43 6.78
C GLU A 260 19.35 6.28 5.61
N THR A 261 19.21 7.60 5.75
CA THR A 261 19.62 8.57 4.73
C THR A 261 20.31 9.77 5.39
N LYS A 262 21.20 10.43 4.63
CA LYS A 262 21.60 11.80 4.91
C LYS A 262 20.85 12.76 3.98
N THR A 263 20.48 13.93 4.46
CA THR A 263 19.85 14.97 3.65
C THR A 263 20.90 15.97 3.20
N ILE A 264 20.88 16.35 1.92
CA ILE A 264 21.72 17.38 1.33
C ILE A 264 20.80 18.51 0.85
N THR A 265 21.09 19.74 1.25
CA THR A 265 20.41 20.93 0.71
C THR A 265 21.14 21.39 -0.55
N VAL A 266 20.42 21.47 -1.65
CA VAL A 266 20.94 21.91 -2.94
C VAL A 266 20.32 23.26 -3.30
N THR A 267 21.15 24.24 -3.61
CA THR A 267 20.76 25.64 -3.94
C THR A 267 21.09 26.03 -5.37
N GLU A 268 21.87 25.19 -6.06
CA GLU A 268 22.27 25.38 -7.45
C GLU A 268 21.66 24.29 -8.33
N SER A 269 21.31 24.66 -9.58
CA SER A 269 20.73 23.72 -10.53
C SER A 269 21.68 22.56 -10.84
N ILE A 270 21.10 21.35 -10.94
CA ILE A 270 21.83 20.14 -11.30
C ILE A 270 21.48 19.81 -12.75
N THR A 271 22.43 19.93 -13.65
CA THR A 271 22.23 19.67 -15.10
C THR A 271 22.22 18.18 -15.43
N ASP A 272 22.94 17.37 -14.64
CA ASP A 272 23.05 15.92 -14.80
C ASP A 272 22.89 15.19 -13.44
N LEU A 273 21.72 14.59 -13.23
CA LEU A 273 21.45 13.79 -12.03
C LEU A 273 22.24 12.48 -11.97
N VAL A 274 22.79 12.00 -13.11
CA VAL A 274 23.64 10.79 -13.11
C VAL A 274 24.99 11.15 -12.50
N GLN A 275 25.60 12.25 -12.97
CA GLN A 275 26.86 12.74 -12.44
C GLN A 275 26.74 13.13 -10.96
N PHE A 276 25.68 13.86 -10.61
CA PHE A 276 25.39 14.21 -9.22
C PHE A 276 25.27 12.98 -8.31
N ALA A 277 24.54 11.94 -8.75
CA ALA A 277 24.39 10.71 -7.97
C ALA A 277 25.76 10.03 -7.75
N TYR A 278 26.61 10.02 -8.79
CA TYR A 278 27.96 9.49 -8.69
C TYR A 278 28.80 10.24 -7.66
N GLU A 279 28.82 11.58 -7.71
CA GLU A 279 29.52 12.45 -6.76
C GLU A 279 29.06 12.24 -5.32
N GLN A 280 27.78 11.89 -5.12
CA GLN A 280 27.22 11.57 -3.80
C GLN A 280 27.47 10.10 -3.36
N GLY A 281 28.26 9.34 -4.13
CA GLY A 281 28.58 7.94 -3.80
C GLY A 281 27.45 6.94 -4.03
N THR A 282 26.49 7.28 -4.90
CA THR A 282 25.34 6.43 -5.25
C THR A 282 25.14 6.38 -6.77
N ASN A 283 24.04 5.84 -7.26
CA ASN A 283 23.68 5.83 -8.67
C ASN A 283 22.30 6.43 -8.90
N LEU A 284 21.96 6.76 -10.15
CA LEU A 284 20.68 7.39 -10.49
C LEU A 284 19.47 6.60 -10.01
N LYS A 285 19.50 5.25 -10.07
CA LYS A 285 18.41 4.40 -9.60
C LYS A 285 18.16 4.62 -8.10
N MET A 286 19.21 4.58 -7.30
CA MET A 286 19.12 4.77 -5.86
C MET A 286 18.78 6.23 -5.52
N LEU A 287 19.37 7.21 -6.21
CA LEU A 287 19.01 8.61 -6.05
C LEU A 287 17.50 8.82 -6.23
N LYS A 288 16.92 8.33 -7.34
CA LYS A 288 15.47 8.45 -7.61
C LYS A 288 14.62 7.55 -6.72
N TYR A 289 15.13 6.42 -6.24
CA TYR A 289 14.42 5.56 -5.29
C TYR A 289 14.16 6.27 -3.95
N PHE A 290 15.14 7.02 -3.46
CA PHE A 290 15.02 7.80 -2.22
C PHE A 290 14.44 9.21 -2.43
N ASN A 291 14.40 9.68 -3.68
CA ASN A 291 13.83 10.95 -4.09
C ASN A 291 12.92 10.76 -5.32
N PRO A 292 11.82 10.00 -5.18
CA PRO A 292 10.96 9.66 -6.31
C PRO A 292 10.25 10.88 -6.93
N TRP A 293 10.27 12.01 -6.24
CA TRP A 293 9.79 13.30 -6.71
C TRP A 293 10.68 13.93 -7.80
N LEU A 294 11.95 13.48 -7.98
CA LEU A 294 12.82 13.82 -9.11
C LEU A 294 12.37 13.08 -10.36
N ARG A 295 11.64 13.75 -11.24
CA ARG A 295 11.04 13.14 -12.44
C ARG A 295 11.91 13.31 -13.67
N GLY A 296 12.62 14.42 -13.80
CA GLY A 296 13.58 14.70 -14.89
C GLY A 296 14.93 14.01 -14.73
N ASN A 297 15.86 14.33 -15.62
CA ASN A 297 17.28 13.97 -15.52
C ASN A 297 18.14 15.16 -15.08
N SER A 298 17.53 16.31 -14.89
CA SER A 298 18.06 17.56 -14.35
C SER A 298 17.15 18.06 -13.23
N LEU A 299 17.62 19.03 -12.48
CA LEU A 299 16.86 19.76 -11.46
C LEU A 299 17.19 21.23 -11.58
N THR A 300 16.25 22.00 -12.09
CA THR A 300 16.38 23.45 -12.18
C THR A 300 15.98 24.10 -10.86
N ILE A 301 16.85 24.96 -10.33
CA ILE A 301 16.61 25.66 -9.06
C ILE A 301 16.62 27.16 -9.32
N SER A 302 15.48 27.82 -9.11
CA SER A 302 15.38 29.27 -9.21
C SER A 302 16.12 29.96 -8.06
N ALA A 303 16.63 31.14 -8.31
CA ALA A 303 17.37 31.94 -7.30
C ALA A 303 16.54 32.08 -6.01
N GLY A 304 17.17 31.81 -4.86
CA GLY A 304 16.56 31.87 -3.54
C GLY A 304 15.78 30.62 -3.11
N ASN A 305 15.63 29.61 -3.99
CA ASN A 305 15.03 28.32 -3.67
C ASN A 305 16.09 27.27 -3.36
N SER A 306 15.66 26.19 -2.74
CA SER A 306 16.48 25.02 -2.46
C SER A 306 15.64 23.74 -2.40
N TYR A 307 16.29 22.60 -2.61
CA TYR A 307 15.68 21.29 -2.42
C TYR A 307 16.51 20.46 -1.45
N GLU A 308 15.82 19.65 -0.69
CA GLU A 308 16.42 18.63 0.17
C GLU A 308 16.43 17.30 -0.56
N ILE A 309 17.62 16.77 -0.81
CA ILE A 309 17.84 15.49 -1.48
C ILE A 309 18.33 14.46 -0.46
N LYS A 310 17.63 13.33 -0.38
CA LYS A 310 18.01 12.20 0.48
C LYS A 310 19.01 11.31 -0.24
N ILE A 311 20.15 11.08 0.40
CA ILE A 311 21.17 10.15 -0.06
C ILE A 311 21.21 8.94 0.87
N PRO A 312 21.09 7.70 0.36
CA PRO A 312 21.11 6.51 1.19
C PRO A 312 22.44 6.34 1.92
N THR A 313 22.38 5.80 3.15
CA THR A 313 23.55 5.48 3.97
C THR A 313 23.52 4.03 4.45
N GLY A 314 24.58 3.54 5.09
CA GLY A 314 24.64 2.22 5.69
C GLY A 314 24.32 1.10 4.69
N LYS A 315 23.45 0.19 5.08
CA LYS A 315 23.04 -0.95 4.23
C LYS A 315 22.28 -0.53 2.98
N TYR A 316 21.65 0.64 2.99
CA TYR A 316 20.86 1.17 1.88
C TYR A 316 21.71 1.84 0.80
N ALA A 317 22.99 2.17 1.08
CA ALA A 317 23.94 2.68 0.10
C ALA A 317 24.56 1.59 -0.78
N LYS A 318 24.37 0.29 -0.45
CA LYS A 318 24.96 -0.83 -1.21
C LYS A 318 24.37 -0.94 -2.61
N THR A 319 25.24 -1.00 -3.61
CA THR A 319 24.89 -1.24 -5.01
C THR A 319 25.55 -2.53 -5.52
N HIS A 320 24.97 -3.16 -6.56
CA HIS A 320 25.50 -4.44 -7.06
C HIS A 320 26.85 -4.30 -7.77
N HIS A 321 27.08 -3.19 -8.49
CA HIS A 321 28.31 -2.92 -9.22
C HIS A 321 28.97 -1.63 -8.73
N LYS A 322 30.32 -1.58 -8.81
CA LYS A 322 31.06 -0.32 -8.67
C LYS A 322 30.64 0.63 -9.80
N MET A 323 30.40 1.89 -9.46
CA MET A 323 30.08 2.92 -10.43
C MET A 323 31.25 3.12 -11.39
N LYS A 324 30.96 3.27 -12.67
CA LYS A 324 31.95 3.67 -13.68
C LYS A 324 32.10 5.20 -13.62
N SER A 325 33.33 5.70 -13.72
CA SER A 325 33.55 7.13 -13.91
C SER A 325 32.83 7.62 -15.17
N ALA A 326 32.40 8.89 -15.17
CA ALA A 326 31.91 9.51 -16.39
C ALA A 326 32.94 9.37 -17.51
N PRO A 327 32.51 9.20 -18.78
CA PRO A 327 33.44 9.30 -19.91
C PRO A 327 34.18 10.62 -19.81
N ALA A 328 35.49 10.59 -19.95
CA ALA A 328 36.28 11.82 -20.07
C ALA A 328 35.70 12.64 -21.24
N GLU A 329 35.38 13.89 -21.00
CA GLU A 329 35.01 14.80 -22.09
C GLU A 329 36.16 14.84 -23.06
N THR A 330 35.97 14.28 -24.25
CA THR A 330 36.89 14.49 -25.40
C THR A 330 36.64 15.90 -25.90
N HIS A 331 37.56 16.80 -25.54
CA HIS A 331 37.65 18.14 -26.11
C HIS A 331 37.97 18.08 -27.62
#